data_d75d3560c970f2757e5cdc982e3825ad
#
_entry.id   d75d3560c970f2757e5cdc982e3825ad
#
_cell.length_a   1.000
_cell.length_b   1.000
_cell.length_c   1.000
_cell.angle_alpha   90.00
_cell.angle_beta   90.00
_cell.angle_gamma   90.00
#
_symmetry.space_group_name_H-M   'P 1'
#
loop_
_entity.id
_entity.type
_entity.pdbx_description
1 polymer ?
#
loop_
_entity_poly.entity_id
_entity_poly.type
_entity_poly.pdbx_seq_one_letter_code
_entity_poly.pdbx_strand_id
1 'polypeptide(L)'
;MRMFGVAVLATVSLFAAVRSQAADGEAKEEAVAKDLQAFEGTWRLSSKEEDGKRFGEEEIKDVIGTIDGSGKVSVRRGDKVINEGTVKLDPTQKPKAIDITFTAGERKGQMVLGIYEIEGDTFRVCVARPGDERPAEFSAKAGSGRILVTYQREKN
;
A
#
# COMPACT_ATOMS: atom_id res chain seq x y z
N MET A 1 59.46 41.61 0.18
CA MET A 1 59.05 41.89 -1.20
C MET A 1 58.37 40.62 -1.77
N ARG A 2 57.09 40.76 -2.09
CA ARG A 2 56.19 39.87 -2.85
C ARG A 2 55.81 38.52 -2.25
N MET A 3 54.64 38.59 -1.63
CA MET A 3 53.69 37.54 -1.39
C MET A 3 53.12 36.98 -2.70
N PHE A 4 52.95 35.70 -2.77
CA PHE A 4 51.90 35.07 -3.57
C PHE A 4 51.20 34.01 -2.71
N GLY A 5 50.02 34.34 -2.30
CA GLY A 5 49.06 33.41 -1.73
C GLY A 5 48.45 32.58 -2.84
N VAL A 6 48.45 31.28 -2.69
CA VAL A 6 47.71 30.36 -3.53
C VAL A 6 46.49 29.89 -2.73
N ALA A 7 45.35 30.33 -3.16
CA ALA A 7 44.07 29.80 -2.71
C ALA A 7 43.78 28.48 -3.44
N VAL A 8 43.80 27.38 -2.71
CA VAL A 8 43.22 26.11 -3.14
C VAL A 8 42.08 25.82 -2.20
N LEU A 9 40.89 25.91 -2.69
CA LEU A 9 39.75 25.35 -1.95
C LEU A 9 38.51 25.13 -2.79
N ALA A 10 37.92 23.98 -2.51
CA ALA A 10 36.53 23.65 -2.69
C ALA A 10 36.10 22.98 -4.00
N THR A 11 36.34 21.67 -4.10
CA THR A 11 35.58 20.79 -4.96
C THR A 11 35.43 19.36 -4.38
N VAL A 12 34.90 19.21 -3.18
CA VAL A 12 34.68 17.86 -2.60
C VAL A 12 33.26 17.60 -2.11
N SER A 13 32.35 18.57 -2.19
CA SER A 13 31.05 18.40 -1.51
C SER A 13 29.88 17.88 -2.39
N LEU A 14 30.06 17.66 -3.69
CA LEU A 14 28.95 17.30 -4.59
C LEU A 14 28.76 15.79 -4.80
N PHE A 15 29.77 14.96 -4.50
CA PHE A 15 29.69 13.51 -4.73
C PHE A 15 29.02 12.71 -3.62
N ALA A 16 28.93 13.24 -2.39
CA ALA A 16 28.34 12.53 -1.28
C ALA A 16 26.78 12.51 -1.32
N ALA A 17 26.16 13.60 -1.82
CA ALA A 17 24.72 13.72 -1.88
C ALA A 17 24.08 12.79 -2.93
N VAL A 18 24.75 12.58 -4.06
CA VAL A 18 24.25 11.71 -5.15
C VAL A 18 24.28 10.23 -4.74
N ARG A 19 25.28 9.81 -3.98
CA ARG A 19 25.34 8.42 -3.47
C ARG A 19 24.27 8.13 -2.42
N SER A 20 23.91 9.09 -1.59
CA SER A 20 22.87 8.92 -0.57
C SER A 20 21.49 8.71 -1.20
N GLN A 21 21.15 9.51 -2.21
CA GLN A 21 19.85 9.40 -2.90
C GLN A 21 19.68 8.08 -3.68
N ALA A 22 20.74 7.58 -4.29
CA ALA A 22 20.71 6.28 -4.99
C ALA A 22 20.52 5.13 -4.00
N ALA A 23 21.22 5.13 -2.86
CA ALA A 23 21.07 4.11 -1.82
C ALA A 23 19.68 4.11 -1.18
N ASP A 24 19.09 5.30 -0.95
CA ASP A 24 17.73 5.42 -0.42
C ASP A 24 16.68 4.91 -1.43
N GLY A 25 16.90 5.14 -2.72
CA GLY A 25 16.06 4.63 -3.80
C GLY A 25 16.07 3.10 -3.88
N GLU A 26 17.26 2.49 -3.87
CA GLU A 26 17.45 1.04 -3.90
C GLU A 26 16.82 0.37 -2.67
N ALA A 27 17.03 0.91 -1.47
CA ALA A 27 16.44 0.41 -0.23
C ALA A 27 14.89 0.47 -0.25
N LYS A 28 14.32 1.51 -0.85
CA LYS A 28 12.88 1.62 -1.02
C LYS A 28 12.34 0.59 -2.00
N GLU A 29 12.98 0.39 -3.13
CA GLU A 29 12.58 -0.61 -4.13
C GLU A 29 12.65 -2.03 -3.56
N GLU A 30 13.70 -2.36 -2.80
CA GLU A 30 13.82 -3.64 -2.11
C GLU A 30 12.69 -3.84 -1.08
N ALA A 31 12.37 -2.83 -0.30
CA ALA A 31 11.27 -2.87 0.66
C ALA A 31 9.90 -3.06 -0.02
N VAL A 32 9.66 -2.41 -1.16
CA VAL A 32 8.46 -2.60 -1.98
C VAL A 32 8.37 -4.03 -2.51
N ALA A 33 9.47 -4.55 -3.08
CA ALA A 33 9.52 -5.91 -3.60
C ALA A 33 9.26 -6.96 -2.52
N LYS A 34 9.83 -6.77 -1.33
CA LYS A 34 9.59 -7.63 -0.16
C LYS A 34 8.13 -7.63 0.27
N ASP A 35 7.49 -6.46 0.35
CA ASP A 35 6.11 -6.37 0.77
C ASP A 35 5.16 -6.92 -0.32
N LEU A 36 5.43 -6.71 -1.61
CA LEU A 36 4.68 -7.33 -2.71
C LEU A 36 4.76 -8.87 -2.64
N GLN A 37 5.95 -9.42 -2.40
CA GLN A 37 6.13 -10.87 -2.21
C GLN A 37 5.35 -11.38 -0.99
N ALA A 38 5.32 -10.62 0.10
CA ALA A 38 4.53 -10.96 1.28
C ALA A 38 3.02 -10.90 1.03
N PHE A 39 2.58 -10.04 0.12
CA PHE A 39 1.17 -9.95 -0.30
C PHE A 39 0.74 -11.05 -1.27
N GLU A 40 1.69 -11.61 -2.03
CA GLU A 40 1.36 -12.61 -3.04
C GLU A 40 0.56 -13.78 -2.48
N GLY A 41 -0.54 -14.14 -3.16
CA GLY A 41 -1.37 -15.28 -2.81
C GLY A 41 -2.86 -15.01 -2.78
N THR A 42 -3.57 -15.90 -2.09
CA THR A 42 -5.02 -15.88 -1.94
C THR A 42 -5.40 -15.56 -0.50
N TRP A 43 -6.33 -14.64 -0.35
CA TRP A 43 -6.70 -14.06 0.93
C TRP A 43 -8.22 -14.06 1.11
N ARG A 44 -8.69 -14.58 2.22
CA ARG A 44 -10.11 -14.57 2.60
C ARG A 44 -10.40 -13.33 3.44
N LEU A 45 -11.45 -12.58 3.08
CA LEU A 45 -11.93 -11.48 3.90
C LEU A 45 -12.45 -12.00 5.24
N SER A 46 -11.86 -11.54 6.34
CA SER A 46 -12.22 -11.96 7.70
C SER A 46 -12.96 -10.87 8.48
N SER A 47 -12.81 -9.61 8.08
CA SER A 47 -13.51 -8.48 8.71
C SER A 47 -13.65 -7.34 7.73
N LYS A 48 -14.79 -6.66 7.74
CA LYS A 48 -15.04 -5.41 7.02
C LYS A 48 -15.81 -4.45 7.90
N GLU A 49 -15.31 -3.21 7.96
CA GLU A 49 -16.00 -2.06 8.51
C GLU A 49 -15.99 -0.92 7.51
N GLU A 50 -17.12 -0.27 7.29
CA GLU A 50 -17.25 0.82 6.34
C GLU A 50 -18.11 1.92 6.96
N ASP A 51 -17.53 3.10 7.13
CA ASP A 51 -18.21 4.28 7.67
C ASP A 51 -18.99 4.02 8.98
N GLY A 52 -18.38 3.24 9.88
CA GLY A 52 -18.93 2.85 11.18
C GLY A 52 -19.86 1.62 11.13
N LYS A 53 -20.19 1.10 9.95
CA LYS A 53 -20.95 -0.14 9.81
C LYS A 53 -19.99 -1.34 9.76
N ARG A 54 -20.17 -2.28 10.69
CA ARG A 54 -19.48 -3.58 10.65
C ARG A 54 -20.35 -4.57 9.85
N PHE A 55 -19.73 -5.29 8.93
CA PHE A 55 -20.37 -6.34 8.13
C PHE A 55 -20.33 -7.67 8.87
N GLY A 56 -21.44 -8.39 8.85
CA GLY A 56 -21.56 -9.72 9.44
C GLY A 56 -20.82 -10.79 8.65
N GLU A 57 -20.54 -11.92 9.27
CA GLU A 57 -19.83 -13.04 8.65
C GLU A 57 -20.50 -13.52 7.36
N GLU A 58 -21.84 -13.62 7.34
CA GLU A 58 -22.61 -14.00 6.16
C GLU A 58 -22.46 -13.04 4.98
N GLU A 59 -22.19 -11.75 5.26
CA GLU A 59 -22.00 -10.74 4.22
C GLU A 59 -20.61 -10.80 3.56
N ILE A 60 -19.63 -11.39 4.23
CA ILE A 60 -18.21 -11.36 3.81
C ILE A 60 -17.60 -12.74 3.53
N LYS A 61 -18.23 -13.84 3.96
CA LYS A 61 -17.65 -15.21 3.96
C LYS A 61 -17.13 -15.69 2.59
N ASP A 62 -17.74 -15.23 1.50
CA ASP A 62 -17.41 -15.67 0.14
C ASP A 62 -16.51 -14.66 -0.60
N VAL A 63 -15.97 -13.67 0.12
CA VAL A 63 -15.09 -12.66 -0.49
C VAL A 63 -13.64 -13.08 -0.40
N ILE A 64 -13.05 -13.25 -1.58
CA ILE A 64 -11.65 -13.67 -1.77
C ILE A 64 -10.90 -12.60 -2.55
N GLY A 65 -9.76 -12.18 -2.04
CA GLY A 65 -8.78 -11.36 -2.73
C GLY A 65 -7.59 -12.20 -3.21
N THR A 66 -7.10 -11.90 -4.39
CA THR A 66 -5.82 -12.43 -4.88
C THR A 66 -4.90 -11.27 -5.22
N ILE A 67 -3.62 -11.41 -4.90
CA ILE A 67 -2.59 -10.43 -5.23
C ILE A 67 -1.43 -11.21 -5.83
N ASP A 68 -0.93 -10.75 -6.98
CA ASP A 68 0.27 -11.31 -7.59
C ASP A 68 1.52 -10.48 -7.29
N GLY A 69 2.71 -11.04 -7.57
CA GLY A 69 3.99 -10.39 -7.29
C GLY A 69 4.24 -9.09 -8.06
N SER A 70 3.38 -8.74 -9.04
CA SER A 70 3.43 -7.46 -9.76
C SER A 70 2.55 -6.38 -9.11
N GLY A 71 1.77 -6.73 -8.07
CA GLY A 71 0.82 -5.83 -7.43
C GLY A 71 -0.54 -5.77 -8.14
N LYS A 72 -0.85 -6.72 -9.02
CA LYS A 72 -2.18 -6.86 -9.61
C LYS A 72 -3.10 -7.54 -8.61
N VAL A 73 -4.26 -6.94 -8.37
CA VAL A 73 -5.25 -7.43 -7.40
C VAL A 73 -6.55 -7.80 -8.09
N SER A 74 -7.20 -8.86 -7.60
CA SER A 74 -8.56 -9.22 -7.98
C SER A 74 -9.35 -9.57 -6.72
N VAL A 75 -10.56 -9.08 -6.61
CA VAL A 75 -11.49 -9.40 -5.53
C VAL A 75 -12.74 -10.02 -6.13
N ARG A 76 -13.10 -11.21 -5.66
CA ARG A 76 -14.29 -11.94 -6.10
C ARG A 76 -15.20 -12.26 -4.92
N ARG A 77 -16.48 -12.44 -5.22
CA ARG A 77 -17.46 -13.01 -4.29
C ARG A 77 -18.06 -14.27 -4.94
N GLY A 78 -17.79 -15.43 -4.36
CA GLY A 78 -18.05 -16.69 -5.05
C GLY A 78 -17.31 -16.73 -6.39
N ASP A 79 -18.04 -16.99 -7.48
CA ASP A 79 -17.48 -17.02 -8.83
C ASP A 79 -17.45 -15.65 -9.54
N LYS A 80 -18.05 -14.63 -8.94
CA LYS A 80 -18.14 -13.29 -9.54
C LYS A 80 -16.96 -12.42 -9.13
N VAL A 81 -16.18 -11.94 -10.11
CA VAL A 81 -15.20 -10.86 -9.90
C VAL A 81 -15.95 -9.56 -9.68
N ILE A 82 -15.71 -8.91 -8.53
CA ILE A 82 -16.34 -7.65 -8.15
C ILE A 82 -15.45 -6.44 -8.42
N ASN A 83 -14.12 -6.59 -8.27
CA ASN A 83 -13.15 -5.54 -8.58
C ASN A 83 -11.82 -6.15 -9.04
N GLU A 84 -11.15 -5.48 -9.96
CA GLU A 84 -9.75 -5.72 -10.30
C GLU A 84 -9.00 -4.40 -10.30
N GLY A 85 -7.70 -4.47 -10.06
CA GLY A 85 -6.87 -3.28 -10.02
C GLY A 85 -5.40 -3.55 -9.84
N THR A 86 -4.66 -2.49 -9.55
CA THR A 86 -3.24 -2.53 -9.22
C THR A 86 -2.98 -1.77 -7.94
N VAL A 87 -1.98 -2.20 -7.18
CA VAL A 87 -1.53 -1.50 -5.98
C VAL A 87 -0.15 -0.91 -6.19
N LYS A 88 0.07 0.28 -5.65
CA LYS A 88 1.36 0.90 -5.47
C LYS A 88 1.65 1.02 -3.98
N LEU A 89 2.75 0.44 -3.52
CA LEU A 89 3.14 0.42 -2.11
C LEU A 89 4.21 1.47 -1.81
N ASP A 90 4.12 2.06 -0.63
CA ASP A 90 5.21 2.81 -0.03
C ASP A 90 5.43 2.36 1.43
N PRO A 91 6.29 1.34 1.63
CA PRO A 91 6.59 0.81 2.96
C PRO A 91 7.46 1.73 3.82
N THR A 92 7.98 2.83 3.26
CA THR A 92 8.78 3.81 4.00
C THR A 92 7.94 4.77 4.82
N GLN A 93 6.64 4.87 4.53
CA GLN A 93 5.67 5.66 5.29
C GLN A 93 5.30 4.96 6.61
N LYS A 94 4.82 5.75 7.58
CA LYS A 94 4.34 5.24 8.88
C LYS A 94 3.00 5.91 9.23
N PRO A 95 1.90 5.16 9.13
CA PRO A 95 1.75 3.77 8.63
C PRO A 95 2.17 3.60 7.17
N LYS A 96 2.51 2.36 6.75
CA LYS A 96 2.83 2.04 5.35
C LYS A 96 1.69 2.44 4.43
N ALA A 97 2.00 3.04 3.29
CA ALA A 97 1.02 3.59 2.36
C ALA A 97 0.75 2.65 1.18
N ILE A 98 -0.51 2.62 0.75
CA ILE A 98 -0.98 1.88 -0.42
C ILE A 98 -1.91 2.76 -1.25
N ASP A 99 -1.67 2.81 -2.56
CA ASP A 99 -2.58 3.40 -3.54
C ASP A 99 -3.19 2.26 -4.35
N ILE A 100 -4.52 2.23 -4.46
CA ILE A 100 -5.23 1.20 -5.22
C ILE A 100 -5.92 1.88 -6.39
N THR A 101 -5.58 1.46 -7.62
CA THR A 101 -6.24 1.90 -8.85
C THR A 101 -7.10 0.76 -9.38
N PHE A 102 -8.41 0.96 -9.47
CA PHE A 102 -9.35 -0.04 -9.98
C PHE A 102 -9.43 0.02 -11.51
N THR A 103 -9.16 -1.12 -12.16
CA THR A 103 -9.12 -1.24 -13.62
C THR A 103 -10.36 -1.93 -14.19
N ALA A 104 -11.10 -2.69 -13.36
CA ALA A 104 -12.36 -3.34 -13.73
C ALA A 104 -13.26 -3.53 -12.52
N GLY A 105 -14.54 -3.87 -12.78
CA GLY A 105 -15.55 -4.12 -11.77
C GLY A 105 -16.34 -2.88 -11.36
N GLU A 106 -16.95 -2.93 -10.18
CA GLU A 106 -17.86 -1.90 -9.68
C GLU A 106 -17.17 -0.55 -9.43
N ARG A 107 -15.87 -0.56 -9.18
CA ARG A 107 -15.05 0.63 -8.87
C ARG A 107 -14.14 1.06 -10.02
N LYS A 108 -14.32 0.53 -11.23
CA LYS A 108 -13.49 0.85 -12.40
C LYS A 108 -13.27 2.36 -12.57
N GLY A 109 -12.00 2.74 -12.75
CA GLY A 109 -11.56 4.12 -12.95
C GLY A 109 -11.35 4.92 -11.66
N GLN A 110 -11.66 4.34 -10.49
CA GLN A 110 -11.40 4.98 -9.21
C GLN A 110 -9.96 4.69 -8.75
N MET A 111 -9.37 5.68 -8.09
CA MET A 111 -8.15 5.53 -7.31
C MET A 111 -8.46 5.89 -5.86
N VAL A 112 -8.00 5.08 -4.91
CA VAL A 112 -8.17 5.31 -3.48
C VAL A 112 -6.82 5.28 -2.79
N LEU A 113 -6.67 6.15 -1.80
CA LEU A 113 -5.48 6.23 -0.95
C LEU A 113 -5.74 5.47 0.34
N GLY A 114 -4.78 4.69 0.77
CA GLY A 114 -4.90 3.89 1.98
C GLY A 114 -3.60 3.68 2.72
N ILE A 115 -3.72 2.99 3.83
CA ILE A 115 -2.63 2.46 4.64
C ILE A 115 -2.78 0.95 4.79
N TYR A 116 -1.68 0.26 4.97
CA TYR A 116 -1.67 -1.19 5.12
C TYR A 116 -0.69 -1.65 6.19
N GLU A 117 -0.95 -2.82 6.71
CA GLU A 117 0.01 -3.62 7.45
C GLU A 117 -0.15 -5.10 7.08
N ILE A 118 0.93 -5.84 7.14
CA ILE A 118 0.97 -7.27 6.89
C ILE A 118 1.81 -7.93 7.99
N GLU A 119 1.23 -8.91 8.65
CA GLU A 119 1.86 -9.67 9.73
C GLU A 119 1.55 -11.17 9.55
N GLY A 120 2.53 -11.92 9.05
CA GLY A 120 2.38 -13.34 8.79
C GLY A 120 1.25 -13.63 7.80
N ASP A 121 0.21 -14.33 8.26
CA ASP A 121 -0.95 -14.75 7.46
C ASP A 121 -2.13 -13.76 7.54
N THR A 122 -1.91 -12.57 8.08
CA THR A 122 -2.93 -11.53 8.22
C THR A 122 -2.48 -10.24 7.54
N PHE A 123 -3.34 -9.57 6.79
CA PHE A 123 -3.13 -8.18 6.42
C PHE A 123 -4.38 -7.32 6.65
N ARG A 124 -4.14 -6.05 6.95
CA ARG A 124 -5.18 -5.02 7.07
C ARG A 124 -4.92 -3.90 6.08
N VAL A 125 -6.01 -3.37 5.55
CA VAL A 125 -6.00 -2.18 4.69
C VAL A 125 -7.11 -1.24 5.13
N CYS A 126 -6.76 0.03 5.32
CA CYS A 126 -7.73 1.09 5.54
C CYS A 126 -7.64 2.08 4.38
N VAL A 127 -8.73 2.28 3.64
CA VAL A 127 -8.77 3.18 2.49
C VAL A 127 -9.76 4.31 2.71
N ALA A 128 -9.44 5.48 2.13
CA ALA A 128 -10.34 6.62 2.04
C ALA A 128 -11.28 6.49 0.83
N ARG A 129 -12.30 7.35 0.74
CA ARG A 129 -13.08 7.54 -0.49
C ARG A 129 -12.18 8.09 -1.62
N PRO A 130 -12.54 7.88 -2.89
CA PRO A 130 -11.87 8.55 -4.00
C PRO A 130 -11.86 10.07 -3.79
N GLY A 131 -10.68 10.68 -3.87
CA GLY A 131 -10.49 12.12 -3.68
C GLY A 131 -10.26 12.60 -2.25
N ASP A 132 -10.48 11.74 -1.25
CA ASP A 132 -10.21 12.05 0.15
C ASP A 132 -8.74 11.79 0.52
N GLU A 133 -8.29 12.41 1.62
CA GLU A 133 -6.95 12.21 2.15
C GLU A 133 -6.72 10.78 2.66
N ARG A 134 -5.46 10.35 2.58
CA ARG A 134 -5.02 9.05 3.11
C ARG A 134 -5.33 8.94 4.61
N PRO A 135 -5.91 7.80 5.06
CA PRO A 135 -6.08 7.56 6.50
C PRO A 135 -4.75 7.61 7.26
N ALA A 136 -4.76 8.20 8.45
CA ALA A 136 -3.60 8.19 9.34
C ALA A 136 -3.64 7.04 10.36
N GLU A 137 -4.78 6.37 10.50
CA GLU A 137 -5.02 5.28 11.45
C GLU A 137 -5.93 4.20 10.84
N PHE A 138 -5.84 2.96 11.34
CA PHE A 138 -6.71 1.86 10.96
C PHE A 138 -8.07 1.96 11.65
N SER A 139 -8.92 2.86 11.14
CA SER A 139 -10.25 3.15 11.69
C SER A 139 -11.22 3.56 10.60
N ALA A 140 -12.43 3.03 10.65
CA ALA A 140 -13.54 3.33 9.74
C ALA A 140 -14.77 3.85 10.52
N LYS A 141 -14.56 4.78 11.46
CA LYS A 141 -15.62 5.39 12.27
C LYS A 141 -16.72 6.00 11.42
N ALA A 142 -17.94 6.08 11.98
CA ALA A 142 -19.08 6.72 11.34
C ALA A 142 -18.75 8.17 10.92
N GLY A 143 -19.12 8.54 9.70
CA GLY A 143 -18.82 9.85 9.11
C GLY A 143 -17.42 9.98 8.51
N SER A 144 -16.54 8.98 8.67
CA SER A 144 -15.18 9.03 8.12
C SER A 144 -15.12 8.74 6.61
N GLY A 145 -16.12 8.05 6.08
CA GLY A 145 -16.12 7.55 4.70
C GLY A 145 -15.04 6.52 4.40
N ARG A 146 -14.40 5.97 5.42
CA ARG A 146 -13.31 5.00 5.30
C ARG A 146 -13.84 3.58 5.27
N ILE A 147 -13.04 2.70 4.66
CA ILE A 147 -13.25 1.26 4.65
C ILE A 147 -12.02 0.61 5.29
N LEU A 148 -12.24 -0.17 6.34
CA LEU A 148 -11.22 -0.99 6.99
C LEU A 148 -11.55 -2.46 6.72
N VAL A 149 -10.60 -3.18 6.14
CA VAL A 149 -10.71 -4.61 5.86
C VAL A 149 -9.54 -5.36 6.45
N THR A 150 -9.82 -6.57 6.92
CA THR A 150 -8.81 -7.53 7.36
C THR A 150 -8.97 -8.82 6.59
N TYR A 151 -7.86 -9.35 6.11
CA TYR A 151 -7.80 -10.59 5.36
C TYR A 151 -6.92 -11.61 6.07
N GLN A 152 -7.26 -12.87 5.91
CA GLN A 152 -6.48 -14.02 6.33
C GLN A 152 -6.01 -14.79 5.11
N ARG A 153 -4.75 -15.22 5.09
CA ARG A 153 -4.20 -16.04 4.02
C ARG A 153 -4.90 -17.37 3.95
N GLU A 154 -5.34 -17.78 2.76
CA GLU A 154 -5.79 -19.14 2.55
C GLU A 154 -4.57 -20.07 2.51
N LYS A 155 -4.64 -21.14 3.33
CA LYS A 155 -3.65 -22.22 3.31
C LYS A 155 -4.16 -23.28 2.34
N ASN A 156 -3.35 -23.59 1.35
CA ASN A 156 -3.58 -24.71 0.43
C ASN A 156 -3.40 -26.03 1.18
#